data_4f58ad44ea4a96f16ead34761a50c4f4
#
_entry.id   4f58ad44ea4a96f16ead34761a50c4f4
#
_cell.length_a   1.000
_cell.length_b   1.000
_cell.length_c   1.000
_cell.angle_alpha   90.00
_cell.angle_beta   90.00
_cell.angle_gamma   90.00
#
_symmetry.space_group_name_H-M   'P 1'
#
loop_
_entity.id
_entity.type
_entity.pdbx_description
1 polymer ?
#
loop_
_entity_poly.entity_id
_entity_poly.type
_entity_poly.pdbx_seq_one_letter_code
_entity_poly.pdbx_strand_id
1 'polypeptide(L)'
;MAWVAWFTGLPGCGKTTIAKCVKLNLIKKGIDVKILQLDEIRRSITPKPRYTEEERDIVYASLAYMAKLLSEAGVNVIVDATANKRIYRARARELIPDFREVFIRAPLDVCMAREAERITEFSPKGIYKKASDEKAAVPGVNVAYEEPLAPEIEVDTTKMDPAQSARFIAERLSNPEK
;
A
#
# COMPACT_ATOMS: atom_id res chain seq x y z
N MET A 1 8.08 -8.76 -18.67
CA MET A 1 6.80 -8.05 -18.40
C MET A 1 7.02 -7.20 -17.16
N ALA A 2 6.44 -6.01 -17.08
CA ALA A 2 6.59 -5.19 -15.88
C ALA A 2 5.69 -5.73 -14.75
N TRP A 3 6.21 -5.67 -13.53
CA TRP A 3 5.52 -6.16 -12.34
C TRP A 3 4.74 -5.05 -11.62
N VAL A 4 3.75 -5.45 -10.83
CA VAL A 4 3.05 -4.59 -9.88
C VAL A 4 3.24 -5.14 -8.46
N ALA A 5 3.83 -4.35 -7.58
CA ALA A 5 3.98 -4.66 -6.16
C ALA A 5 2.95 -3.87 -5.34
N TRP A 6 1.97 -4.55 -4.78
CA TRP A 6 0.94 -3.94 -3.95
C TRP A 6 1.34 -3.95 -2.47
N PHE A 7 1.67 -2.78 -1.95
CA PHE A 7 2.02 -2.60 -0.54
C PHE A 7 0.74 -2.44 0.28
N THR A 8 0.47 -3.41 1.15
CA THR A 8 -0.68 -3.41 2.06
C THR A 8 -0.22 -3.44 3.52
N GLY A 9 -1.07 -3.01 4.42
CA GLY A 9 -0.82 -2.94 5.86
C GLY A 9 -1.68 -1.84 6.51
N LEU A 10 -1.73 -1.80 7.82
CA LEU A 10 -2.50 -0.81 8.57
C LEU A 10 -2.03 0.63 8.29
N PRO A 11 -2.90 1.65 8.44
CA PRO A 11 -2.46 3.04 8.47
C PRO A 11 -1.36 3.25 9.53
N GLY A 12 -0.27 3.93 9.19
CA GLY A 12 0.85 4.13 10.12
C GLY A 12 1.89 3.00 10.19
N CYS A 13 1.72 1.87 9.50
CA CYS A 13 2.70 0.78 9.50
C CYS A 13 4.00 1.09 8.72
N GLY A 14 4.04 2.18 7.92
CA GLY A 14 5.25 2.62 7.21
C GLY A 14 5.24 2.43 5.70
N LYS A 15 4.13 2.02 5.07
CA LYS A 15 4.02 1.76 3.63
C LYS A 15 4.63 2.85 2.75
N THR A 16 4.18 4.08 2.91
CA THR A 16 4.61 5.21 2.07
C THR A 16 6.10 5.49 2.19
N THR A 17 6.65 5.46 3.40
CA THR A 17 8.08 5.65 3.65
C THR A 17 8.89 4.55 2.98
N ILE A 18 8.50 3.29 3.20
CA ILE A 18 9.18 2.13 2.63
C ILE A 18 9.06 2.14 1.11
N ALA A 19 7.89 2.44 0.53
CA ALA A 19 7.70 2.52 -0.92
C ALA A 19 8.65 3.53 -1.58
N LYS A 20 8.81 4.72 -0.98
CA LYS A 20 9.76 5.74 -1.46
C LYS A 20 11.21 5.24 -1.39
N CYS A 21 11.60 4.59 -0.29
CA CYS A 21 12.93 4.02 -0.14
C CYS A 21 13.18 2.84 -1.12
N VAL A 22 12.18 1.98 -1.34
CA VAL A 22 12.26 0.89 -2.33
C VAL A 22 12.48 1.47 -3.74
N LYS A 23 11.70 2.48 -4.12
CA LYS A 23 11.88 3.17 -5.41
C LYS A 23 13.31 3.66 -5.59
N LEU A 24 13.89 4.34 -4.59
CA LEU A 24 15.26 4.82 -4.66
C LEU A 24 16.28 3.70 -4.82
N ASN A 25 16.09 2.57 -4.12
CA ASN A 25 16.95 1.40 -4.24
C ASN A 25 16.85 0.73 -5.63
N LEU A 26 15.65 0.68 -6.20
CA LEU A 26 15.43 0.13 -7.55
C LEU A 26 16.04 1.02 -8.63
N ILE A 27 15.89 2.34 -8.53
CA ILE A 27 16.53 3.31 -9.45
C ILE A 27 18.04 3.15 -9.46
N LYS A 28 18.69 2.97 -8.29
CA LYS A 28 20.13 2.71 -8.19
C LYS A 28 20.56 1.43 -8.92
N LYS A 29 19.65 0.49 -9.12
CA LYS A 29 19.85 -0.75 -9.90
C LYS A 29 19.44 -0.62 -11.38
N GLY A 30 19.12 0.58 -11.84
CA GLY A 30 18.64 0.82 -13.21
C GLY A 30 17.22 0.37 -13.48
N ILE A 31 16.44 0.10 -12.43
CA ILE A 31 15.04 -0.32 -12.55
C ILE A 31 14.14 0.88 -12.27
N ASP A 32 13.45 1.36 -13.32
CA ASP A 32 12.47 2.42 -13.17
C ASP A 32 11.15 1.90 -12.61
N VAL A 33 10.50 2.71 -11.76
CA VAL A 33 9.27 2.33 -11.07
C VAL A 33 8.40 3.55 -10.77
N LYS A 34 7.09 3.43 -11.02
CA LYS A 34 6.08 4.42 -10.65
C LYS A 34 5.41 4.03 -9.34
N ILE A 35 5.25 4.99 -8.43
CA ILE A 35 4.41 4.78 -7.23
C ILE A 35 3.01 5.33 -7.53
N LEU A 36 1.99 4.51 -7.30
CA LEU A 36 0.60 4.89 -7.21
C LEU A 36 0.22 4.99 -5.73
N GLN A 37 0.24 6.19 -5.18
CA GLN A 37 -0.15 6.46 -3.79
C GLN A 37 -1.64 6.76 -3.73
N LEU A 38 -2.41 5.91 -3.05
CA LEU A 38 -3.87 6.02 -3.01
C LEU A 38 -4.36 7.35 -2.44
N ASP A 39 -3.72 7.85 -1.38
CA ASP A 39 -4.14 9.11 -0.74
C ASP A 39 -3.95 10.32 -1.66
N GLU A 40 -2.91 10.33 -2.50
CA GLU A 40 -2.71 11.33 -3.55
C GLU A 40 -3.79 11.20 -4.64
N ILE A 41 -4.02 9.98 -5.12
CA ILE A 41 -4.99 9.69 -6.20
C ILE A 41 -6.41 10.07 -5.78
N ARG A 42 -6.78 9.81 -4.51
CA ARG A 42 -8.09 10.18 -3.97
C ARG A 42 -8.39 11.67 -4.10
N ARG A 43 -7.39 12.55 -4.05
CA ARG A 43 -7.62 14.00 -4.26
C ARG A 43 -8.21 14.32 -5.63
N SER A 44 -7.94 13.50 -6.63
CA SER A 44 -8.46 13.65 -7.98
C SER A 44 -9.75 12.86 -8.21
N ILE A 45 -9.81 11.59 -7.79
CA ILE A 45 -10.95 10.71 -8.10
C ILE A 45 -12.09 10.80 -7.08
N THR A 46 -11.78 11.10 -5.81
CA THR A 46 -12.78 11.28 -4.73
C THR A 46 -12.39 12.49 -3.85
N PRO A 47 -12.46 13.74 -4.38
CA PRO A 47 -11.99 14.93 -3.66
C PRO A 47 -12.79 15.24 -2.39
N LYS A 48 -14.00 14.69 -2.26
CA LYS A 48 -14.84 14.72 -1.06
C LYS A 48 -15.18 13.29 -0.64
N PRO A 49 -14.22 12.53 -0.06
CA PRO A 49 -14.39 11.11 0.18
C PRO A 49 -15.44 10.86 1.26
N ARG A 50 -16.32 9.93 1.00
CA ARG A 50 -17.33 9.42 1.95
C ARG A 50 -16.90 8.13 2.63
N TYR A 51 -15.89 7.44 2.09
CA TYR A 51 -15.36 6.18 2.58
C TYR A 51 -16.39 5.04 2.73
N THR A 52 -17.51 5.11 2.01
CA THR A 52 -18.49 4.02 1.95
C THR A 52 -17.88 2.78 1.32
N GLU A 53 -18.49 1.61 1.53
CA GLU A 53 -18.02 0.37 0.89
C GLU A 53 -18.04 0.46 -0.64
N GLU A 54 -19.11 1.01 -1.19
CA GLU A 54 -19.25 1.24 -2.63
C GLU A 54 -18.17 2.17 -3.18
N GLU A 55 -17.91 3.31 -2.52
CA GLU A 55 -16.84 4.21 -2.93
C GLU A 55 -15.47 3.51 -2.87
N ARG A 56 -15.21 2.75 -1.81
CA ARG A 56 -13.95 1.98 -1.68
C ARG A 56 -13.82 0.94 -2.79
N ASP A 57 -14.88 0.23 -3.12
CA ASP A 57 -14.87 -0.77 -4.19
C ASP A 57 -14.49 -0.13 -5.53
N ILE A 58 -15.13 0.98 -5.89
CA ILE A 58 -14.81 1.75 -7.10
C ILE A 58 -13.36 2.25 -7.09
N VAL A 59 -12.92 2.84 -5.98
CA VAL A 59 -11.58 3.39 -5.86
C VAL A 59 -10.50 2.32 -6.00
N TYR A 60 -10.66 1.17 -5.33
CA TYR A 60 -9.67 0.08 -5.42
C TYR A 60 -9.71 -0.62 -6.79
N ALA A 61 -10.87 -0.75 -7.41
CA ALA A 61 -10.98 -1.26 -8.77
C ALA A 61 -10.27 -0.33 -9.78
N SER A 62 -10.47 0.98 -9.64
CA SER A 62 -9.79 1.99 -10.47
C SER A 62 -8.28 1.95 -10.28
N LEU A 63 -7.82 1.83 -9.04
CA LEU A 63 -6.39 1.74 -8.71
C LEU A 63 -5.74 0.49 -9.33
N ALA A 64 -6.41 -0.67 -9.23
CA ALA A 64 -5.96 -1.92 -9.85
C ALA A 64 -5.87 -1.79 -11.38
N TYR A 65 -6.86 -1.15 -12.01
CA TYR A 65 -6.88 -0.94 -13.44
C TYR A 65 -5.79 0.04 -13.91
N MET A 66 -5.55 1.13 -13.17
CA MET A 66 -4.42 2.05 -13.44
C MET A 66 -3.07 1.33 -13.36
N ALA A 67 -2.87 0.49 -12.34
CA ALA A 67 -1.66 -0.29 -12.18
C ALA A 67 -1.48 -1.29 -13.34
N LYS A 68 -2.56 -1.96 -13.78
CA LYS A 68 -2.57 -2.85 -14.94
C LYS A 68 -2.11 -2.10 -16.20
N LEU A 69 -2.73 -0.96 -16.53
CA LEU A 69 -2.38 -0.20 -17.73
C LEU A 69 -0.91 0.23 -17.75
N LEU A 70 -0.37 0.66 -16.62
CA LEU A 70 1.04 1.02 -16.51
C LEU A 70 1.96 -0.21 -16.72
N SER A 71 1.61 -1.36 -16.14
CA SER A 71 2.41 -2.57 -16.30
C SER A 71 2.37 -3.12 -17.74
N GLU A 72 1.24 -3.01 -18.43
CA GLU A 72 1.11 -3.33 -19.85
C GLU A 72 1.95 -2.38 -20.73
N ALA A 73 2.10 -1.13 -20.32
CA ALA A 73 2.98 -0.16 -20.97
C ALA A 73 4.48 -0.36 -20.62
N GLY A 74 4.83 -1.43 -19.90
CA GLY A 74 6.22 -1.75 -19.56
C GLY A 74 6.76 -1.04 -18.33
N VAL A 75 5.91 -0.39 -17.52
CA VAL A 75 6.30 0.35 -16.32
C VAL A 75 6.09 -0.50 -15.08
N ASN A 76 7.14 -0.73 -14.28
CA ASN A 76 7.00 -1.34 -12.96
C ASN A 76 6.25 -0.41 -12.01
N VAL A 77 5.37 -0.96 -11.19
CA VAL A 77 4.48 -0.17 -10.33
C VAL A 77 4.56 -0.63 -8.89
N ILE A 78 4.70 0.31 -7.97
CA ILE A 78 4.40 0.12 -6.55
C ILE A 78 3.05 0.76 -6.27
N VAL A 79 2.09 -0.01 -5.76
CA VAL A 79 0.82 0.50 -5.28
C VAL A 79 0.90 0.67 -3.76
N ASP A 80 0.83 1.90 -3.28
CA ASP A 80 0.79 2.23 -1.85
C ASP A 80 -0.66 2.45 -1.41
N ALA A 81 -1.28 1.38 -0.89
CA ALA A 81 -2.68 1.40 -0.50
C ALA A 81 -3.01 0.34 0.56
N THR A 82 -3.70 0.73 1.63
CA THR A 82 -4.09 -0.19 2.71
C THR A 82 -4.88 -1.39 2.19
N ALA A 83 -5.89 -1.18 1.34
CA ALA A 83 -6.75 -2.23 0.79
C ALA A 83 -7.19 -3.23 1.87
N ASN A 84 -7.96 -2.72 2.83
CA ASN A 84 -8.29 -3.45 4.06
C ASN A 84 -9.03 -4.78 3.85
N LYS A 85 -9.77 -4.95 2.76
CA LYS A 85 -10.38 -6.24 2.38
C LYS A 85 -9.51 -6.98 1.38
N ARG A 86 -9.35 -8.28 1.56
CA ARG A 86 -8.60 -9.15 0.63
C ARG A 86 -9.14 -9.11 -0.79
N ILE A 87 -10.45 -8.96 -0.94
CA ILE A 87 -11.09 -8.92 -2.27
C ILE A 87 -10.54 -7.81 -3.18
N TYR A 88 -10.12 -6.66 -2.63
CA TYR A 88 -9.54 -5.59 -3.43
C TYR A 88 -8.20 -6.00 -4.04
N ARG A 89 -7.36 -6.69 -3.26
CA ARG A 89 -6.05 -7.18 -3.68
C ARG A 89 -6.18 -8.41 -4.58
N ALA A 90 -7.13 -9.30 -4.29
CA ALA A 90 -7.45 -10.45 -5.14
C ALA A 90 -7.87 -10.01 -6.54
N ARG A 91 -8.75 -9.01 -6.65
CA ARG A 91 -9.14 -8.43 -7.95
C ARG A 91 -7.94 -7.89 -8.73
N ALA A 92 -7.01 -7.21 -8.06
CA ALA A 92 -5.79 -6.74 -8.70
C ALA A 92 -4.90 -7.91 -9.19
N ARG A 93 -4.79 -8.97 -8.41
CA ARG A 93 -4.06 -10.19 -8.76
C ARG A 93 -4.66 -10.89 -9.98
N GLU A 94 -5.98 -10.93 -10.11
CA GLU A 94 -6.66 -11.50 -11.29
C GLU A 94 -6.43 -10.68 -12.56
N LEU A 95 -6.30 -9.36 -12.43
CA LEU A 95 -6.13 -8.44 -13.56
C LEU A 95 -4.67 -8.31 -14.05
N ILE A 96 -3.69 -8.58 -13.18
CA ILE A 96 -2.28 -8.25 -13.41
C ILE A 96 -1.45 -9.54 -13.39
N PRO A 97 -0.83 -9.94 -14.53
CA PRO A 97 -0.10 -11.20 -14.62
C PRO A 97 1.09 -11.33 -13.66
N ASP A 98 1.92 -10.29 -13.52
CA ASP A 98 3.04 -10.25 -12.55
C ASP A 98 2.66 -9.35 -11.37
N PHE A 99 1.70 -9.82 -10.58
CA PHE A 99 1.24 -9.17 -9.35
C PHE A 99 1.96 -9.76 -8.14
N ARG A 100 2.45 -8.90 -7.27
CA ARG A 100 3.15 -9.28 -6.02
C ARG A 100 2.55 -8.52 -4.85
N GLU A 101 2.05 -9.23 -3.86
CA GLU A 101 1.54 -8.65 -2.62
C GLU A 101 2.69 -8.47 -1.63
N VAL A 102 2.87 -7.25 -1.15
CA VAL A 102 3.92 -6.88 -0.18
C VAL A 102 3.23 -6.47 1.12
N PHE A 103 3.35 -7.30 2.14
CA PHE A 103 2.76 -7.04 3.45
C PHE A 103 3.73 -6.28 4.35
N ILE A 104 3.37 -5.04 4.67
CA ILE A 104 4.10 -4.20 5.62
C ILE A 104 3.40 -4.33 6.97
N ARG A 105 3.95 -5.20 7.82
CA ARG A 105 3.37 -5.56 9.11
C ARG A 105 3.86 -4.66 10.22
N ALA A 106 2.95 -4.25 11.10
CA ALA A 106 3.22 -3.71 12.42
C ALA A 106 1.99 -3.92 13.32
N PRO A 107 2.15 -4.11 14.64
CA PRO A 107 1.04 -4.13 15.59
C PRO A 107 0.23 -2.83 15.56
N LEU A 108 -1.05 -2.92 15.88
CA LEU A 108 -1.97 -1.78 15.81
C LEU A 108 -1.53 -0.63 16.73
N ASP A 109 -1.11 -0.92 17.95
CA ASP A 109 -0.63 0.07 18.91
C ASP A 109 0.59 0.85 18.40
N VAL A 110 1.54 0.16 17.74
CA VAL A 110 2.69 0.77 17.07
C VAL A 110 2.24 1.66 15.91
N CYS A 111 1.28 1.19 15.11
CA CYS A 111 0.72 1.97 14.01
C CYS A 111 0.03 3.25 14.51
N MET A 112 -0.74 3.15 15.58
CA MET A 112 -1.43 4.28 16.22
C MET A 112 -0.44 5.32 16.74
N ALA A 113 0.62 4.90 17.45
CA ALA A 113 1.65 5.79 17.95
C ALA A 113 2.37 6.53 16.81
N ARG A 114 2.78 5.82 15.77
CA ARG A 114 3.45 6.39 14.59
C ARG A 114 2.54 7.35 13.82
N GLU A 115 1.24 7.03 13.70
CA GLU A 115 0.28 7.87 12.99
C GLU A 115 0.05 9.21 13.72
N ALA A 116 0.04 9.20 15.05
CA ALA A 116 -0.14 10.40 15.85
C ALA A 116 0.99 11.43 15.66
N GLU A 117 2.21 10.97 15.42
CA GLU A 117 3.42 11.80 15.28
C GLU A 117 3.77 12.14 13.82
N ARG A 118 3.18 11.43 12.84
CA ARG A 118 3.61 11.56 11.45
C ARG A 118 3.23 12.89 10.81
N ILE A 119 4.16 13.40 9.98
CA ILE A 119 3.89 14.48 9.04
C ILE A 119 3.71 13.85 7.66
N THR A 120 2.56 14.04 7.04
CA THR A 120 2.24 13.49 5.72
C THR A 120 1.80 14.58 4.76
N GLU A 121 2.14 14.40 3.50
CA GLU A 121 1.74 15.32 2.44
C GLU A 121 0.30 15.07 1.97
N PHE A 122 -0.08 13.80 1.81
CA PHE A 122 -1.36 13.40 1.22
C PHE A 122 -2.29 12.69 2.20
N SER A 123 -1.76 11.86 3.10
CA SER A 123 -2.58 11.06 3.99
C SER A 123 -3.34 11.90 5.01
N PRO A 124 -4.58 11.54 5.33
CA PRO A 124 -5.35 12.20 6.38
C PRO A 124 -4.62 12.14 7.72
N LYS A 125 -4.67 13.24 8.49
CA LYS A 125 -4.10 13.29 9.84
C LYS A 125 -5.11 12.82 10.87
N GLY A 126 -4.62 12.20 11.95
CA GLY A 126 -5.43 11.80 13.08
C GLY A 126 -6.46 10.73 12.72
N ILE A 127 -6.10 9.79 11.84
CA ILE A 127 -7.01 8.73 11.36
C ILE A 127 -7.56 7.95 12.56
N TYR A 128 -6.71 7.54 13.49
CA TYR A 128 -7.12 6.77 14.65
C TYR A 128 -7.91 7.59 15.69
N LYS A 129 -7.65 8.90 15.80
CA LYS A 129 -8.47 9.80 16.64
C LYS A 129 -9.90 9.91 16.12
N LYS A 130 -10.09 9.85 14.80
CA LYS A 130 -11.40 9.86 14.18
C LYS A 130 -12.18 8.55 14.34
N ALA A 131 -11.54 7.47 14.77
CA ALA A 131 -12.20 6.18 14.99
C ALA A 131 -13.24 6.21 16.13
N SER A 132 -13.22 7.22 17.00
CA SER A 132 -14.28 7.48 17.99
C SER A 132 -15.56 8.05 17.35
N ASP A 133 -15.52 8.54 16.12
CA ASP A 133 -16.70 8.92 15.35
C ASP A 133 -17.30 7.64 14.71
N GLU A 134 -18.56 7.33 15.02
CA GLU A 134 -19.29 6.15 14.50
C GLU A 134 -19.32 6.08 12.96
N LYS A 135 -19.13 7.23 12.29
CA LYS A 135 -19.09 7.34 10.83
C LYS A 135 -17.69 7.13 10.24
N ALA A 136 -16.65 7.09 11.05
CA ALA A 136 -15.28 6.90 10.56
C ALA A 136 -15.00 5.41 10.32
N ALA A 137 -14.57 5.07 9.12
CA ALA A 137 -14.19 3.71 8.74
C ALA A 137 -12.66 3.54 8.78
N VAL A 138 -12.12 3.23 9.96
CA VAL A 138 -10.68 3.12 10.22
C VAL A 138 -10.25 1.65 10.27
N PRO A 139 -9.44 1.17 9.29
CA PRO A 139 -8.96 -0.20 9.28
C PRO A 139 -8.16 -0.57 10.54
N GLY A 140 -8.51 -1.71 11.12
CA GLY A 140 -7.90 -2.23 12.35
C GLY A 140 -8.57 -1.75 13.64
N VAL A 141 -9.51 -0.81 13.59
CA VAL A 141 -10.25 -0.32 14.77
C VAL A 141 -11.74 -0.60 14.64
N ASN A 142 -12.46 0.14 13.80
CA ASN A 142 -13.90 -0.03 13.59
C ASN A 142 -14.25 -0.66 12.22
N VAL A 143 -13.25 -0.90 11.38
CA VAL A 143 -13.35 -1.68 10.14
C VAL A 143 -12.25 -2.74 10.15
N ALA A 144 -12.60 -3.99 9.82
CA ALA A 144 -11.63 -5.07 9.77
C ALA A 144 -10.52 -4.77 8.74
N TYR A 145 -9.27 -5.10 9.11
CA TYR A 145 -8.16 -5.24 8.18
C TYR A 145 -7.89 -6.74 8.01
N GLU A 146 -8.13 -7.24 6.81
CA GLU A 146 -7.92 -8.63 6.45
C GLU A 146 -6.47 -8.81 5.98
N GLU A 147 -5.60 -9.34 6.87
CA GLU A 147 -4.21 -9.61 6.53
C GLU A 147 -4.08 -10.53 5.31
N PRO A 148 -3.01 -10.38 4.48
CA PRO A 148 -2.71 -11.32 3.42
C PRO A 148 -2.58 -12.74 3.94
N LEU A 149 -3.04 -13.74 3.16
CA LEU A 149 -2.89 -15.15 3.51
C LEU A 149 -1.54 -15.71 3.07
N ALA A 150 -1.04 -15.26 1.91
CA ALA A 150 0.22 -15.70 1.33
C ALA A 150 0.84 -14.57 0.51
N PRO A 151 1.36 -13.51 1.15
CA PRO A 151 2.04 -12.43 0.45
C PRO A 151 3.37 -12.93 -0.14
N GLU A 152 3.75 -12.45 -1.32
CA GLU A 152 5.06 -12.76 -1.92
C GLU A 152 6.21 -12.18 -1.10
N ILE A 153 5.97 -11.06 -0.43
CA ILE A 153 6.97 -10.40 0.42
C ILE A 153 6.29 -9.92 1.70
N GLU A 154 6.91 -10.23 2.85
CA GLU A 154 6.48 -9.73 4.15
C GLU A 154 7.65 -9.08 4.88
N VAL A 155 7.41 -7.92 5.51
CA VAL A 155 8.37 -7.26 6.40
C VAL A 155 7.65 -6.81 7.68
N ASP A 156 8.31 -7.06 8.80
CA ASP A 156 7.88 -6.59 10.14
C ASP A 156 8.69 -5.34 10.50
N THR A 157 8.00 -4.20 10.50
CA THR A 157 8.63 -2.89 10.74
C THR A 157 8.93 -2.60 12.21
N THR A 158 8.65 -3.55 13.11
CA THR A 158 9.15 -3.52 14.49
C THR A 158 10.55 -4.15 14.60
N LYS A 159 10.92 -5.00 13.62
CA LYS A 159 12.20 -5.74 13.58
C LYS A 159 13.18 -5.16 12.57
N MET A 160 12.68 -4.49 11.56
CA MET A 160 13.46 -3.89 10.48
C MET A 160 13.15 -2.41 10.36
N ASP A 161 14.17 -1.58 10.33
CA ASP A 161 14.00 -0.15 10.03
C ASP A 161 13.55 0.07 8.56
N PRO A 162 13.10 1.27 8.19
CA PRO A 162 12.63 1.54 6.83
C PRO A 162 13.69 1.27 5.75
N ALA A 163 14.97 1.51 6.03
CA ALA A 163 16.04 1.30 5.05
C ALA A 163 16.34 -0.20 4.87
N GLN A 164 16.33 -0.97 5.95
CA GLN A 164 16.48 -2.43 5.92
C GLN A 164 15.30 -3.08 5.20
N SER A 165 14.07 -2.71 5.55
CA SER A 165 12.85 -3.17 4.89
C SER A 165 12.88 -2.89 3.39
N ALA A 166 13.28 -1.67 3.01
CA ALA A 166 13.34 -1.27 1.61
C ALA A 166 14.40 -2.02 0.80
N ARG A 167 15.57 -2.29 1.39
CA ARG A 167 16.60 -3.12 0.73
C ARG A 167 16.10 -4.53 0.48
N PHE A 168 15.55 -5.16 1.52
CA PHE A 168 15.01 -6.50 1.43
C PHE A 168 13.93 -6.63 0.34
N ILE A 169 12.98 -5.69 0.30
CA ILE A 169 11.91 -5.68 -0.70
C ILE A 169 12.49 -5.45 -2.10
N ALA A 170 13.39 -4.46 -2.27
CA ALA A 170 13.98 -4.14 -3.56
C ALA A 170 14.81 -5.31 -4.14
N GLU A 171 15.50 -6.07 -3.30
CA GLU A 171 16.21 -7.28 -3.71
C GLU A 171 15.26 -8.35 -4.26
N ARG A 172 14.15 -8.61 -3.57
CA ARG A 172 13.14 -9.58 -4.01
C ARG A 172 12.38 -9.13 -5.26
N LEU A 173 12.11 -7.83 -5.40
CA LEU A 173 11.48 -7.29 -6.61
C LEU A 173 12.43 -7.32 -7.82
N SER A 174 13.74 -7.18 -7.60
CA SER A 174 14.75 -7.23 -8.66
C SER A 174 15.07 -8.67 -9.12
N ASN A 175 14.94 -9.66 -8.23
CA ASN A 175 15.30 -11.06 -8.46
C ASN A 175 14.16 -11.97 -7.98
N PRO A 176 13.12 -12.20 -8.80
CA PRO A 176 11.92 -12.96 -8.39
C PRO A 176 12.17 -14.46 -8.13
N GLU A 177 13.33 -15.00 -8.49
CA GLU A 177 13.67 -16.44 -8.36
C GLU A 177 14.43 -16.80 -7.09
N LYS A 178 14.50 -15.92 -6.09
CA LYS A 178 15.18 -16.18 -4.81
C LYS A 178 14.24 -16.05 -3.62
#